data_eb2013305326618cbf57abd73e6ebe0d
#
_entry.id   eb2013305326618cbf57abd73e6ebe0d
#
_cell.length_a   1.000
_cell.length_b   1.000
_cell.length_c   1.000
_cell.angle_alpha   90.00
_cell.angle_beta   90.00
_cell.angle_gamma   90.00
#
_symmetry.space_group_name_H-M   'P 1'
#
loop_
_entity.id
_entity.type
_entity.pdbx_description
1 polymer ?
#
loop_
_entity_poly.entity_id
_entity_poly.type
_entity_poly.pdbx_seq_one_letter_code
_entity_poly.pdbx_strand_id
1 'polypeptide(L)'
;MRNSLLKVLVASAALLGTLEARPCTNVIISRGASKDGSVLVSYAADSHTIYGELYYRPAKDWKDGSTIQIYDWDSNKPLGQIAQVSHTYQTVGNMNEFQLIITETTWGGRPELEDKKGGIDYGSLIYITLQRAKTAREAIDIIVKLANEYGYASEGETFSIADKNEAWIMDLIGKGTQIRNGVNRQKGIVWVARRVPDGAICAHANQARIGKFPLNDPENCLYAPDVISFARRQGYFDGADEEFSFKKAYAPLDFGTVRGCDARVWSAFNILTDGWFSFYDENGEAVTRDAYSYLDYVMGRDLEADMPLFVYPSKKLGVKDVADVMRDHFEGTPMDMTQDIGAGGNALPYRWRPMEFTVDGRTYVNERAIATQQTGFWMVGQARNYVPDVVGGILWFGTDDAATSYLTPIYTSVTKVPGCFKEGNGDRLHYSPTSSFWVNNRVSNACYKMYNHMAPHVRAKADAFELDQMERRTHSVDSMAVILYNQVVVKLQKKLSSKHDVMISSKPFAKVVRYVTNYSVDTAQEQFEAWQDLEVELLVKFMDGNVVPQGRDGKFMHSQYSEGIPQRIDQPGYTDLWKETVSREHGETILVP
;
A
#
# COMPACT_ATOMS: atom_id res chain seq x y z
N MET A 1 -54.04 -7.77 -11.03
CA MET A 1 -53.07 -8.52 -10.23
C MET A 1 -51.86 -9.02 -11.03
N ARG A 2 -51.35 -8.25 -12.00
CA ARG A 2 -50.19 -8.63 -12.83
C ARG A 2 -49.02 -7.61 -12.84
N ASN A 3 -49.18 -6.48 -12.12
CA ASN A 3 -48.18 -5.41 -12.08
C ASN A 3 -47.44 -5.28 -10.74
N SER A 4 -47.72 -6.15 -9.75
CA SER A 4 -47.04 -6.13 -8.45
C SER A 4 -45.85 -7.09 -8.34
N LEU A 5 -45.74 -8.10 -9.21
CA LEU A 5 -44.65 -9.08 -9.21
C LEU A 5 -43.39 -8.59 -9.96
N LEU A 6 -43.56 -7.59 -10.84
CA LEU A 6 -42.41 -7.06 -11.61
C LEU A 6 -41.59 -6.01 -10.86
N LYS A 7 -42.15 -5.44 -9.77
CA LYS A 7 -41.44 -4.43 -8.94
C LYS A 7 -40.59 -5.04 -7.84
N VAL A 8 -40.79 -6.31 -7.48
CA VAL A 8 -39.98 -7.01 -6.47
C VAL A 8 -38.72 -7.65 -7.08
N LEU A 9 -38.76 -8.02 -8.36
CA LEU A 9 -37.60 -8.62 -9.05
C LEU A 9 -36.55 -7.59 -9.53
N VAL A 10 -36.88 -6.31 -9.57
CA VAL A 10 -35.92 -5.25 -9.96
C VAL A 10 -35.18 -4.69 -8.74
N ALA A 11 -35.71 -4.84 -7.53
CA ALA A 11 -35.05 -4.38 -6.30
C ALA A 11 -33.97 -5.35 -5.79
N SER A 12 -33.97 -6.61 -6.24
CA SER A 12 -32.95 -7.61 -5.82
C SER A 12 -31.73 -7.66 -6.76
N ALA A 13 -31.79 -7.01 -7.93
CA ALA A 13 -30.66 -6.99 -8.88
C ALA A 13 -29.77 -5.74 -8.75
N ALA A 14 -30.14 -4.79 -7.88
CA ALA A 14 -29.40 -3.52 -7.68
C ALA A 14 -28.46 -3.54 -6.47
N LEU A 15 -28.36 -4.68 -5.75
CA LEU A 15 -27.50 -4.85 -4.57
C LEU A 15 -26.30 -5.79 -4.83
N LEU A 16 -26.09 -6.23 -6.07
CA LEU A 16 -24.96 -7.06 -6.49
C LEU A 16 -23.90 -6.26 -7.25
N GLY A 17 -23.82 -4.97 -6.96
CA GLY A 17 -22.80 -4.07 -7.52
C GLY A 17 -21.62 -3.92 -6.59
N THR A 18 -20.56 -4.68 -6.90
CA THR A 18 -19.17 -4.29 -6.70
C THR A 18 -18.51 -4.59 -5.36
N LEU A 19 -18.11 -5.82 -5.14
CA LEU A 19 -16.84 -6.14 -4.47
C LEU A 19 -15.63 -5.97 -5.44
N GLU A 20 -15.78 -5.17 -6.48
CA GLU A 20 -14.67 -4.68 -7.31
C GLU A 20 -13.96 -3.48 -6.67
N ALA A 21 -14.04 -3.32 -5.36
CA ALA A 21 -13.26 -2.33 -4.66
C ALA A 21 -11.78 -2.55 -5.00
N ARG A 22 -11.12 -1.50 -5.49
CA ARG A 22 -9.67 -1.43 -5.73
C ARG A 22 -8.99 -1.61 -4.39
N PRO A 23 -8.43 -2.77 -4.10
CA PRO A 23 -8.05 -3.09 -2.74
C PRO A 23 -6.61 -2.71 -2.47
N CYS A 24 -6.38 -1.55 -1.88
CA CYS A 24 -5.08 -1.10 -1.36
C CYS A 24 -4.95 -1.43 0.14
N THR A 25 -3.73 -1.49 0.66
CA THR A 25 -3.46 -1.68 2.09
C THR A 25 -2.31 -0.79 2.54
N ASN A 26 -2.49 -0.12 3.67
CA ASN A 26 -1.49 0.77 4.27
C ASN A 26 -1.28 0.44 5.74
N VAL A 27 -0.02 0.56 6.18
CA VAL A 27 0.38 0.53 7.60
C VAL A 27 1.23 1.75 7.89
N ILE A 28 0.97 2.41 9.00
CA ILE A 28 1.69 3.59 9.49
C ILE A 28 2.37 3.22 10.80
N ILE A 29 3.68 3.42 10.89
CA ILE A 29 4.46 3.26 12.11
C ILE A 29 4.97 4.63 12.54
N SER A 30 4.54 5.11 13.71
CA SER A 30 5.04 6.36 14.27
C SER A 30 6.50 6.25 14.71
N ARG A 31 7.17 7.38 14.91
CA ARG A 31 8.58 7.43 15.33
C ARG A 31 8.85 6.61 16.58
N GLY A 32 8.01 6.79 17.61
CA GLY A 32 8.15 6.07 18.87
C GLY A 32 7.91 4.57 18.77
N ALA A 33 7.24 4.08 17.73
CA ALA A 33 7.03 2.65 17.47
C ALA A 33 8.14 2.03 16.63
N SER A 34 8.95 2.83 15.90
CA SER A 34 9.99 2.31 15.02
C SER A 34 11.30 1.99 15.72
N LYS A 35 12.10 1.07 15.14
CA LYS A 35 13.40 0.62 15.66
C LYS A 35 14.46 1.73 15.66
N ASP A 36 14.42 2.58 14.67
CA ASP A 36 15.45 3.62 14.43
C ASP A 36 14.93 5.05 14.64
N GLY A 37 13.68 5.22 15.06
CA GLY A 37 13.05 6.53 15.23
C GLY A 37 12.61 7.19 13.93
N SER A 38 12.58 6.48 12.81
CA SER A 38 11.97 6.93 11.56
C SER A 38 10.43 6.83 11.60
N VAL A 39 9.74 7.54 10.72
CA VAL A 39 8.34 7.27 10.39
C VAL A 39 8.32 6.31 9.21
N LEU A 40 7.49 5.25 9.29
CA LEU A 40 7.33 4.30 8.21
C LEU A 40 5.87 4.30 7.74
N VAL A 41 5.67 4.26 6.43
CA VAL A 41 4.35 4.12 5.81
C VAL A 41 4.45 3.10 4.68
N SER A 42 3.67 2.02 4.74
CA SER A 42 3.56 1.08 3.63
C SER A 42 2.40 1.44 2.70
N TYR A 43 2.47 0.91 1.49
CA TYR A 43 1.39 0.97 0.51
C TYR A 43 1.49 -0.22 -0.46
N ALA A 44 0.38 -0.88 -0.71
CA ALA A 44 0.21 -1.76 -1.87
C ALA A 44 -0.89 -1.16 -2.75
N ALA A 45 -0.53 -0.84 -3.99
CA ALA A 45 -1.45 -0.34 -5.01
C ALA A 45 -2.03 -1.54 -5.77
N ASP A 46 -3.18 -2.01 -5.32
CA ASP A 46 -3.75 -3.27 -5.78
C ASP A 46 -4.89 -3.01 -6.78
N SER A 47 -4.59 -3.18 -8.05
CA SER A 47 -5.59 -3.10 -9.13
C SER A 47 -5.10 -3.86 -10.35
N HIS A 48 -5.98 -4.62 -10.99
CA HIS A 48 -5.66 -5.30 -12.25
C HIS A 48 -5.34 -4.36 -13.42
N THR A 49 -5.58 -3.07 -13.27
CA THR A 49 -5.27 -2.04 -14.28
C THR A 49 -3.98 -1.29 -14.01
N ILE A 50 -3.48 -1.28 -12.77
CA ILE A 50 -2.23 -0.60 -12.42
C ILE A 50 -1.02 -1.42 -12.88
N TYR A 51 -0.10 -0.75 -13.57
CA TYR A 51 1.22 -1.26 -13.93
C TYR A 51 2.27 -0.77 -12.93
N GLY A 52 3.12 -1.67 -12.47
CA GLY A 52 4.15 -1.35 -11.49
C GLY A 52 5.34 -0.62 -12.11
N GLU A 53 5.37 0.70 -11.95
CA GLU A 53 6.48 1.56 -12.39
C GLU A 53 6.73 2.68 -11.36
N LEU A 54 7.93 3.25 -11.37
CA LEU A 54 8.33 4.27 -10.42
C LEU A 54 8.21 5.65 -11.05
N TYR A 55 7.19 6.41 -10.63
CA TYR A 55 6.96 7.77 -11.08
C TYR A 55 8.05 8.71 -10.55
N TYR A 56 8.63 9.49 -11.45
CA TYR A 56 9.67 10.46 -11.11
C TYR A 56 9.37 11.80 -11.76
N ARG A 57 9.33 12.84 -10.94
CA ARG A 57 9.18 14.22 -11.41
C ARG A 57 10.25 15.08 -10.76
N PRO A 58 11.19 15.65 -11.53
CA PRO A 58 12.20 16.56 -11.00
C PRO A 58 11.55 17.86 -10.52
N ALA A 59 12.20 18.51 -9.55
CA ALA A 59 11.86 19.88 -9.15
C ALA A 59 11.92 20.82 -10.36
N LYS A 60 10.95 21.74 -10.46
CA LYS A 60 10.83 22.62 -11.63
C LYS A 60 10.23 23.97 -11.28
N ASP A 61 10.77 25.05 -11.88
CA ASP A 61 10.19 26.38 -11.85
C ASP A 61 9.21 26.56 -13.03
N TRP A 62 8.10 27.23 -12.76
CA TRP A 62 7.02 27.45 -13.71
C TRP A 62 6.79 28.95 -13.88
N LYS A 63 6.36 29.35 -15.07
CA LYS A 63 5.98 30.74 -15.37
C LYS A 63 4.66 31.08 -14.65
N ASP A 64 4.54 32.34 -14.23
CA ASP A 64 3.28 32.82 -13.66
C ASP A 64 2.10 32.59 -14.60
N GLY A 65 0.96 32.18 -14.04
CA GLY A 65 -0.24 31.83 -14.81
C GLY A 65 -0.20 30.46 -15.52
N SER A 66 0.85 29.66 -15.30
CA SER A 66 0.88 28.28 -15.81
C SER A 66 -0.27 27.45 -15.22
N THR A 67 -0.78 26.51 -16.02
CA THR A 67 -1.76 25.51 -15.60
C THR A 67 -1.23 24.11 -15.82
N ILE A 68 -1.79 23.12 -15.12
CA ILE A 68 -1.54 21.70 -15.33
C ILE A 68 -2.86 20.99 -15.68
N GLN A 69 -2.84 20.15 -16.70
CA GLN A 69 -3.96 19.28 -17.03
C GLN A 69 -4.03 18.13 -16.03
N ILE A 70 -5.21 17.90 -15.47
CA ILE A 70 -5.50 16.79 -14.58
C ILE A 70 -6.19 15.69 -15.38
N TYR A 71 -5.73 14.46 -15.15
CA TYR A 71 -6.32 13.24 -15.69
C TYR A 71 -6.74 12.35 -14.53
N ASP A 72 -7.87 11.69 -14.70
CA ASP A 72 -8.30 10.63 -13.79
C ASP A 72 -7.25 9.51 -13.79
N TRP A 73 -6.78 9.19 -12.60
CA TRP A 73 -5.65 8.26 -12.40
C TRP A 73 -5.87 6.88 -13.01
N ASP A 74 -7.09 6.39 -12.94
CA ASP A 74 -7.42 5.02 -13.33
C ASP A 74 -7.76 4.89 -14.81
N SER A 75 -8.48 5.86 -15.35
CA SER A 75 -8.98 5.82 -16.73
C SER A 75 -8.20 6.72 -17.70
N ASN A 76 -7.30 7.55 -17.19
CA ASN A 76 -6.60 8.60 -17.95
C ASN A 76 -7.55 9.58 -18.65
N LYS A 77 -8.80 9.68 -18.17
CA LYS A 77 -9.79 10.63 -18.67
C LYS A 77 -9.42 12.06 -18.24
N PRO A 78 -9.42 13.05 -19.14
CA PRO A 78 -9.17 14.44 -18.75
C PRO A 78 -10.30 14.96 -17.85
N LEU A 79 -9.93 15.45 -16.66
CA LEU A 79 -10.87 16.05 -15.69
C LEU A 79 -10.94 17.57 -15.81
N GLY A 80 -9.81 18.24 -16.04
CA GLY A 80 -9.75 19.69 -16.14
C GLY A 80 -8.34 20.23 -15.98
N GLN A 81 -8.24 21.54 -15.85
CA GLN A 81 -6.96 22.22 -15.58
C GLN A 81 -7.00 22.89 -14.22
N ILE A 82 -5.91 22.83 -13.51
CA ILE A 82 -5.69 23.53 -12.24
C ILE A 82 -4.54 24.53 -12.37
N ALA A 83 -4.51 25.56 -11.52
CA ALA A 83 -3.41 26.49 -11.47
C ALA A 83 -2.12 25.79 -11.00
N GLN A 84 -1.01 26.06 -11.68
CA GLN A 84 0.30 25.58 -11.27
C GLN A 84 0.97 26.59 -10.33
N VAL A 85 1.70 26.07 -9.33
CA VAL A 85 2.54 26.90 -8.45
C VAL A 85 3.83 27.32 -9.15
N SER A 86 4.48 28.39 -8.68
CA SER A 86 5.72 28.89 -9.28
C SER A 86 6.90 27.92 -9.19
N HIS A 87 6.89 27.03 -8.20
CA HIS A 87 7.90 25.98 -8.02
C HIS A 87 7.26 24.68 -7.57
N THR A 88 7.64 23.56 -8.20
CA THR A 88 7.26 22.21 -7.80
C THR A 88 8.46 21.45 -7.26
N TYR A 89 8.26 20.71 -6.17
CA TYR A 89 9.29 19.87 -5.56
C TYR A 89 9.49 18.58 -6.31
N GLN A 90 10.67 17.98 -6.18
CA GLN A 90 10.97 16.66 -6.73
C GLN A 90 10.15 15.59 -6.03
N THR A 91 9.59 14.65 -6.82
CA THR A 91 8.92 13.46 -6.31
C THR A 91 9.53 12.19 -6.86
N VAL A 92 9.56 11.15 -6.03
CA VAL A 92 9.98 9.78 -6.37
C VAL A 92 8.91 8.84 -5.82
N GLY A 93 8.08 8.28 -6.69
CA GLY A 93 6.87 7.54 -6.29
C GLY A 93 6.01 8.37 -5.35
N ASN A 94 5.63 7.79 -4.23
CA ASN A 94 4.77 8.39 -3.21
C ASN A 94 5.54 9.22 -2.15
N MET A 95 6.78 9.63 -2.46
CA MET A 95 7.59 10.49 -1.58
C MET A 95 8.14 11.70 -2.33
N ASN A 96 8.51 12.75 -1.57
CA ASN A 96 9.21 13.90 -2.13
C ASN A 96 10.58 14.14 -1.48
N GLU A 97 11.33 15.13 -1.98
CA GLU A 97 12.68 15.50 -1.51
C GLU A 97 12.74 16.00 -0.06
N PHE A 98 11.61 16.35 0.56
CA PHE A 98 11.48 16.71 1.97
C PHE A 98 11.06 15.53 2.86
N GLN A 99 11.03 14.31 2.31
CA GLN A 99 10.62 13.09 2.99
C GLN A 99 9.12 13.03 3.32
N LEU A 100 8.29 13.88 2.70
CA LEU A 100 6.84 13.74 2.80
C LEU A 100 6.40 12.47 2.06
N ILE A 101 5.54 11.69 2.70
CA ILE A 101 4.97 10.44 2.20
C ILE A 101 3.45 10.62 2.12
N ILE A 102 2.84 10.30 0.99
CA ILE A 102 1.37 10.28 0.84
C ILE A 102 0.98 8.98 0.13
N THR A 103 0.15 8.19 0.78
CA THR A 103 -0.42 6.95 0.25
C THR A 103 -1.91 6.90 0.56
N GLU A 104 -2.64 5.93 0.00
CA GLU A 104 -4.09 5.92 0.10
C GLU A 104 -4.73 4.52 0.16
N THR A 105 -6.03 4.50 0.46
CA THR A 105 -6.94 3.41 0.14
C THR A 105 -8.32 3.97 -0.18
N THR A 106 -8.82 3.70 -1.38
CA THR A 106 -10.17 4.09 -1.81
C THR A 106 -11.23 3.19 -1.17
N TRP A 107 -12.33 3.78 -0.70
CA TRP A 107 -13.50 3.09 -0.18
C TRP A 107 -14.80 3.66 -0.76
N GLY A 108 -15.82 2.83 -0.95
CA GLY A 108 -17.06 3.24 -1.61
C GLY A 108 -17.82 4.33 -0.85
N GLY A 109 -18.13 4.08 0.41
CA GLY A 109 -18.90 5.01 1.23
C GLY A 109 -20.32 5.21 0.70
N ARG A 110 -20.75 6.49 0.61
CA ARG A 110 -22.06 6.86 0.09
C ARG A 110 -21.96 7.30 -1.37
N PRO A 111 -22.47 6.52 -2.35
CA PRO A 111 -22.29 6.80 -3.77
C PRO A 111 -22.88 8.14 -4.23
N GLU A 112 -23.91 8.64 -3.53
CA GLU A 112 -24.51 9.95 -3.82
C GLU A 112 -23.60 11.14 -3.52
N LEU A 113 -22.50 10.92 -2.77
CA LEU A 113 -21.54 11.96 -2.42
C LEU A 113 -20.38 12.09 -3.42
N GLU A 114 -20.28 11.20 -4.41
CA GLU A 114 -19.32 11.35 -5.51
C GLU A 114 -19.64 12.60 -6.35
N ASP A 115 -18.66 13.48 -6.56
CA ASP A 115 -18.80 14.61 -7.49
C ASP A 115 -18.38 14.22 -8.90
N LYS A 116 -19.29 13.67 -9.68
CA LYS A 116 -19.07 13.25 -11.09
C LYS A 116 -18.58 14.37 -12.03
N LYS A 117 -18.51 15.61 -11.55
CA LYS A 117 -17.98 16.78 -12.26
C LYS A 117 -16.78 17.39 -11.57
N GLY A 118 -16.22 16.71 -10.58
CA GLY A 118 -15.01 17.11 -9.91
C GLY A 118 -13.84 17.23 -10.89
N GLY A 119 -12.95 18.16 -10.61
CA GLY A 119 -11.78 18.45 -11.45
C GLY A 119 -10.47 17.81 -10.97
N ILE A 120 -10.50 17.09 -9.84
CA ILE A 120 -9.32 16.42 -9.29
C ILE A 120 -9.73 15.10 -8.62
N ASP A 121 -8.99 14.04 -8.91
CA ASP A 121 -9.16 12.70 -8.34
C ASP A 121 -8.15 12.42 -7.21
N TYR A 122 -8.27 11.26 -6.56
CA TYR A 122 -7.41 10.86 -5.45
C TYR A 122 -5.92 10.76 -5.82
N GLY A 123 -5.60 10.16 -6.97
CA GLY A 123 -4.23 9.99 -7.42
C GLY A 123 -3.57 11.33 -7.76
N SER A 124 -4.30 12.22 -8.43
CA SER A 124 -3.83 13.60 -8.67
C SER A 124 -3.63 14.37 -7.36
N LEU A 125 -4.52 14.18 -6.35
CA LEU A 125 -4.31 14.80 -5.03
C LEU A 125 -2.98 14.37 -4.41
N ILE A 126 -2.60 13.10 -4.50
CA ILE A 126 -1.31 12.59 -4.00
C ILE A 126 -0.15 13.33 -4.68
N TYR A 127 -0.04 13.19 -6.00
CA TYR A 127 1.14 13.64 -6.73
C TYR A 127 1.27 15.16 -6.81
N ILE A 128 0.15 15.90 -6.93
CA ILE A 128 0.15 17.36 -6.90
C ILE A 128 0.51 17.89 -5.51
N THR A 129 0.03 17.25 -4.45
CA THR A 129 0.35 17.65 -3.07
C THR A 129 1.82 17.38 -2.74
N LEU A 130 2.36 16.21 -3.12
CA LEU A 130 3.79 15.91 -2.96
C LEU A 130 4.69 16.96 -3.64
N GLN A 131 4.27 17.51 -4.78
CA GLN A 131 4.99 18.57 -5.48
C GLN A 131 4.89 19.94 -4.82
N ARG A 132 4.01 20.14 -3.82
CA ARG A 132 3.68 21.46 -3.26
C ARG A 132 3.86 21.57 -1.76
N ALA A 133 3.92 20.47 -1.02
CA ALA A 133 4.02 20.42 0.44
C ALA A 133 5.38 19.91 0.89
N LYS A 134 5.84 20.39 2.07
CA LYS A 134 7.05 19.92 2.75
C LYS A 134 6.76 19.11 4.00
N THR A 135 5.60 19.33 4.60
CA THR A 135 5.20 18.70 5.86
C THR A 135 3.84 18.03 5.74
N ALA A 136 3.54 17.12 6.65
CA ALA A 136 2.26 16.42 6.69
C ALA A 136 1.07 17.39 6.86
N ARG A 137 1.22 18.44 7.69
CA ARG A 137 0.17 19.45 7.89
C ARG A 137 -0.07 20.31 6.64
N GLU A 138 1.02 20.79 5.98
CA GLU A 138 0.91 21.48 4.70
C GLU A 138 0.21 20.60 3.64
N ALA A 139 0.49 19.29 3.64
CA ALA A 139 -0.15 18.36 2.73
C ALA A 139 -1.66 18.26 2.97
N ILE A 140 -2.12 18.14 4.22
CA ILE A 140 -3.54 18.15 4.58
C ILE A 140 -4.21 19.43 4.07
N ASP A 141 -3.62 20.60 4.35
CA ASP A 141 -4.15 21.89 3.92
C ASP A 141 -4.26 22.00 2.38
N ILE A 142 -3.26 21.50 1.64
CA ILE A 142 -3.25 21.52 0.17
C ILE A 142 -4.29 20.56 -0.39
N ILE A 143 -4.42 19.34 0.13
CA ILE A 143 -5.46 18.37 -0.27
C ILE A 143 -6.84 18.99 -0.11
N VAL A 144 -7.12 19.54 1.07
CA VAL A 144 -8.41 20.19 1.38
C VAL A 144 -8.68 21.37 0.43
N LYS A 145 -7.68 22.22 0.21
CA LYS A 145 -7.80 23.37 -0.68
C LYS A 145 -8.10 22.94 -2.10
N LEU A 146 -7.33 22.00 -2.65
CA LEU A 146 -7.51 21.53 -4.03
C LEU A 146 -8.87 20.87 -4.24
N ALA A 147 -9.27 19.95 -3.34
CA ALA A 147 -10.54 19.26 -3.42
C ALA A 147 -11.73 20.22 -3.30
N ASN A 148 -11.66 21.25 -2.43
CA ASN A 148 -12.72 22.25 -2.31
C ASN A 148 -12.76 23.23 -3.49
N GLU A 149 -11.60 23.61 -4.04
CA GLU A 149 -11.51 24.57 -5.14
C GLU A 149 -11.93 23.95 -6.48
N TYR A 150 -11.48 22.72 -6.78
CA TYR A 150 -11.70 22.09 -8.08
C TYR A 150 -12.83 21.06 -8.09
N GLY A 151 -13.25 20.55 -6.91
CA GLY A 151 -14.21 19.45 -6.76
C GLY A 151 -13.51 18.10 -6.83
N TYR A 152 -13.93 17.16 -5.97
CA TYR A 152 -13.31 15.86 -5.81
C TYR A 152 -14.09 14.79 -6.60
N ALA A 153 -13.42 14.16 -7.56
CA ALA A 153 -14.02 13.31 -8.59
C ALA A 153 -14.00 11.81 -8.28
N SER A 154 -13.51 11.42 -7.11
CA SER A 154 -13.43 10.00 -6.70
C SER A 154 -14.45 9.67 -5.61
N GLU A 155 -14.53 8.41 -5.25
CA GLU A 155 -15.27 7.86 -4.12
C GLU A 155 -14.68 8.35 -2.77
N GLY A 156 -14.98 7.69 -1.66
CA GLY A 156 -14.35 7.98 -0.39
C GLY A 156 -12.88 7.54 -0.37
N GLU A 157 -12.06 8.23 0.45
CA GLU A 157 -10.62 8.01 0.49
C GLU A 157 -10.08 8.09 1.90
N THR A 158 -9.14 7.20 2.20
CA THR A 158 -8.29 7.29 3.39
C THR A 158 -6.86 7.53 2.96
N PHE A 159 -6.27 8.67 3.35
CA PHE A 159 -4.87 8.97 3.13
C PHE A 159 -4.02 8.65 4.36
N SER A 160 -2.85 8.03 4.15
CA SER A 160 -1.71 8.10 5.07
C SER A 160 -0.84 9.29 4.65
N ILE A 161 -0.65 10.25 5.53
CA ILE A 161 0.15 11.45 5.27
C ILE A 161 1.21 11.56 6.36
N ALA A 162 2.48 11.49 6.00
CA ALA A 162 3.56 11.48 6.97
C ALA A 162 4.77 12.28 6.50
N ASP A 163 5.46 12.89 7.44
CA ASP A 163 6.78 13.44 7.25
C ASP A 163 7.76 12.83 8.28
N LYS A 164 9.00 13.31 8.31
CA LYS A 164 10.02 12.80 9.22
C LYS A 164 9.75 13.02 10.72
N ASN A 165 8.67 13.73 11.09
CA ASN A 165 8.35 14.08 12.47
C ASN A 165 7.02 13.53 12.95
N GLU A 166 6.02 13.46 12.07
CA GLU A 166 4.67 13.03 12.42
C GLU A 166 3.99 12.28 11.29
N ALA A 167 2.96 11.51 11.63
CA ALA A 167 2.11 10.80 10.71
C ALA A 167 0.63 11.03 11.02
N TRP A 168 -0.19 11.07 9.97
CA TRP A 168 -1.62 11.30 10.02
C TRP A 168 -2.36 10.25 9.20
N ILE A 169 -3.54 9.87 9.67
CA ILE A 169 -4.58 9.20 8.88
C ILE A 169 -5.68 10.21 8.60
N MET A 170 -6.14 10.31 7.36
CA MET A 170 -7.17 11.27 6.94
C MET A 170 -8.24 10.55 6.12
N ASP A 171 -9.48 10.54 6.63
CA ASP A 171 -10.65 10.05 5.89
C ASP A 171 -11.37 11.24 5.24
N LEU A 172 -11.74 11.12 3.97
CA LEU A 172 -12.49 12.13 3.24
C LEU A 172 -13.45 11.53 2.22
N ILE A 173 -14.50 12.29 1.89
CA ILE A 173 -15.43 11.97 0.80
C ILE A 173 -16.00 13.26 0.22
N GLY A 174 -16.41 13.22 -1.04
CA GLY A 174 -17.08 14.33 -1.70
C GLY A 174 -18.38 14.76 -1.02
N LYS A 175 -18.93 15.89 -1.45
CA LYS A 175 -20.25 16.38 -1.01
C LYS A 175 -21.35 16.12 -2.06
N GLY A 176 -21.01 15.42 -3.15
CA GLY A 176 -21.93 15.12 -4.25
C GLY A 176 -22.09 16.26 -5.25
N THR A 177 -23.02 16.07 -6.16
CA THR A 177 -23.25 17.00 -7.27
C THR A 177 -24.64 17.64 -7.20
N GLN A 178 -24.73 18.94 -6.88
CA GLN A 178 -25.94 19.72 -6.91
C GLN A 178 -25.81 20.90 -7.89
N ILE A 179 -26.26 20.72 -9.12
CA ILE A 179 -26.14 21.74 -10.16
C ILE A 179 -27.25 22.78 -10.06
N ARG A 180 -26.88 24.07 -9.92
CA ARG A 180 -27.74 25.23 -10.08
C ARG A 180 -27.06 26.24 -11.01
N ASN A 181 -27.75 26.64 -12.09
CA ASN A 181 -27.20 27.54 -13.10
C ASN A 181 -25.82 27.08 -13.66
N GLY A 182 -25.66 25.76 -13.91
CA GLY A 182 -24.43 25.18 -14.46
C GLY A 182 -23.27 25.02 -13.48
N VAL A 183 -23.44 25.39 -12.20
CA VAL A 183 -22.40 25.32 -11.15
C VAL A 183 -22.79 24.30 -10.08
N ASN A 184 -21.88 23.42 -9.71
CA ASN A 184 -22.06 22.55 -8.54
C ASN A 184 -22.01 23.40 -7.26
N ARG A 185 -23.14 23.50 -6.56
CA ARG A 185 -23.29 24.28 -5.30
C ARG A 185 -22.87 23.51 -4.07
N GLN A 186 -22.59 22.23 -4.22
CA GLN A 186 -22.21 21.31 -3.13
C GLN A 186 -20.77 20.80 -3.32
N LYS A 187 -20.01 21.45 -4.22
CA LYS A 187 -18.61 21.13 -4.52
C LYS A 187 -17.74 21.12 -3.27
N GLY A 188 -16.80 20.19 -3.21
CA GLY A 188 -15.83 20.04 -2.12
C GLY A 188 -15.95 18.72 -1.37
N ILE A 189 -15.33 18.65 -0.22
CA ILE A 189 -15.23 17.44 0.60
C ILE A 189 -15.66 17.68 2.05
N VAL A 190 -16.13 16.62 2.70
CA VAL A 190 -16.08 16.45 4.16
C VAL A 190 -14.93 15.54 4.51
N TRP A 191 -14.25 15.82 5.62
CA TRP A 191 -13.05 15.10 5.98
C TRP A 191 -12.74 15.22 7.48
N VAL A 192 -11.94 14.29 7.97
CA VAL A 192 -11.32 14.30 9.30
C VAL A 192 -9.92 13.70 9.21
N ALA A 193 -8.95 14.28 9.89
CA ALA A 193 -7.59 13.78 9.98
C ALA A 193 -7.18 13.60 11.45
N ARG A 194 -6.59 12.45 11.77
CA ARG A 194 -6.09 12.13 13.11
C ARG A 194 -4.59 11.91 13.05
N ARG A 195 -3.85 12.61 13.92
CA ARG A 195 -2.43 12.37 14.13
C ARG A 195 -2.24 11.01 14.80
N VAL A 196 -1.35 10.18 14.27
CA VAL A 196 -0.97 8.92 14.90
C VAL A 196 -0.15 9.23 16.15
N PRO A 197 -0.58 8.80 17.35
CA PRO A 197 0.16 9.05 18.58
C PRO A 197 1.58 8.46 18.52
N ASP A 198 2.54 9.13 19.15
CA ASP A 198 3.91 8.61 19.19
C ASP A 198 3.96 7.29 19.98
N GLY A 199 4.63 6.30 19.43
CA GLY A 199 4.63 4.92 19.95
C GLY A 199 3.50 4.03 19.44
N ALA A 200 2.49 4.58 18.76
CA ALA A 200 1.40 3.81 18.17
C ALA A 200 1.64 3.48 16.68
N ILE A 201 0.87 2.52 16.20
CA ILE A 201 0.72 2.17 14.79
C ILE A 201 -0.74 2.34 14.36
N CYS A 202 -0.94 2.51 13.05
CA CYS A 202 -2.25 2.60 12.41
C CYS A 202 -2.24 1.80 11.11
N ALA A 203 -3.40 1.32 10.68
CA ALA A 203 -3.57 0.66 9.39
C ALA A 203 -4.95 0.96 8.81
N HIS A 204 -5.04 0.97 7.47
CA HIS A 204 -6.31 1.08 6.76
C HIS A 204 -6.27 0.30 5.44
N ALA A 205 -7.44 -0.16 5.00
CA ALA A 205 -7.58 -1.04 3.85
C ALA A 205 -8.99 -0.93 3.25
N ASN A 206 -9.22 0.09 2.43
CA ASN A 206 -10.46 0.34 1.68
C ASN A 206 -11.75 0.48 2.51
N GLN A 207 -11.61 0.96 3.74
CA GLN A 207 -12.71 1.35 4.62
C GLN A 207 -12.28 2.53 5.47
N ALA A 208 -13.17 3.53 5.67
CA ALA A 208 -12.91 4.63 6.56
C ALA A 208 -12.68 4.11 7.99
N ARG A 209 -11.63 4.59 8.64
CA ARG A 209 -11.21 4.10 9.95
C ARG A 209 -11.62 5.01 11.10
N ILE A 210 -11.76 6.32 10.85
CA ILE A 210 -11.99 7.29 11.91
C ILE A 210 -13.47 7.27 12.35
N GLY A 211 -13.70 6.81 13.57
CA GLY A 211 -15.01 6.83 14.23
C GLY A 211 -15.30 8.19 14.88
N LYS A 212 -15.52 8.19 16.19
CA LYS A 212 -15.57 9.41 17.00
C LYS A 212 -14.19 10.07 17.05
N PHE A 213 -14.15 11.39 17.15
CA PHE A 213 -12.91 12.15 17.21
C PHE A 213 -13.04 13.39 18.10
N PRO A 214 -11.93 13.89 18.68
CA PRO A 214 -11.97 15.07 19.54
C PRO A 214 -12.27 16.33 18.74
N LEU A 215 -13.24 17.12 19.22
CA LEU A 215 -13.67 18.37 18.57
C LEU A 215 -12.80 19.59 18.94
N ASN A 216 -12.01 19.49 20.03
CA ASN A 216 -11.26 20.60 20.60
C ASN A 216 -9.77 20.28 20.79
N ASP A 217 -9.19 19.51 19.86
CA ASP A 217 -7.77 19.14 19.87
C ASP A 217 -7.12 19.37 18.49
N PRO A 218 -6.86 20.63 18.10
CA PRO A 218 -6.32 20.96 16.80
C PRO A 218 -4.86 20.50 16.60
N GLU A 219 -4.20 20.06 17.66
CA GLU A 219 -2.86 19.49 17.55
C GLU A 219 -2.92 18.05 17.01
N ASN A 220 -3.93 17.26 17.39
CA ASN A 220 -4.04 15.85 17.06
C ASN A 220 -5.26 15.49 16.21
N CYS A 221 -6.15 16.45 15.94
CA CYS A 221 -7.35 16.25 15.13
C CYS A 221 -7.69 17.50 14.31
N LEU A 222 -7.76 17.33 13.00
CA LEU A 222 -8.21 18.36 12.06
C LEU A 222 -9.45 17.84 11.31
N TYR A 223 -10.41 18.71 11.03
CA TYR A 223 -11.64 18.27 10.33
C TYR A 223 -12.33 19.43 9.60
N ALA A 224 -13.19 19.09 8.64
CA ALA A 224 -14.00 20.08 7.94
C ALA A 224 -14.97 20.77 8.89
N PRO A 225 -15.06 22.13 8.91
CA PRO A 225 -15.93 22.85 9.84
C PRO A 225 -17.42 22.45 9.72
N ASP A 226 -17.82 21.91 8.59
CA ASP A 226 -19.18 21.48 8.31
C ASP A 226 -19.39 19.95 8.32
N VAL A 227 -18.40 19.17 8.77
CA VAL A 227 -18.45 17.69 8.73
C VAL A 227 -19.70 17.13 9.44
N ILE A 228 -20.03 17.64 10.62
CA ILE A 228 -21.21 17.19 11.38
C ILE A 228 -22.50 17.82 10.81
N SER A 229 -22.50 19.15 10.56
CA SER A 229 -23.69 19.85 10.08
C SER A 229 -24.09 19.41 8.66
N PHE A 230 -23.14 18.99 7.84
CA PHE A 230 -23.41 18.40 6.53
C PHE A 230 -24.09 17.03 6.69
N ALA A 231 -23.58 16.15 7.56
CA ALA A 231 -24.21 14.85 7.86
C ALA A 231 -25.66 15.02 8.33
N ARG A 232 -25.92 15.99 9.21
CA ARG A 232 -27.30 16.29 9.66
C ARG A 232 -28.19 16.73 8.51
N ARG A 233 -27.73 17.63 7.64
CA ARG A 233 -28.50 18.06 6.46
C ARG A 233 -28.83 16.96 5.49
N GLN A 234 -27.96 15.94 5.41
CA GLN A 234 -28.18 14.77 4.55
C GLN A 234 -29.01 13.66 5.24
N GLY A 235 -29.32 13.82 6.54
CA GLY A 235 -30.03 12.80 7.31
C GLY A 235 -29.17 11.58 7.69
N TYR A 236 -27.85 11.71 7.71
CA TYR A 236 -26.93 10.64 8.07
C TYR A 236 -26.64 10.58 9.58
N PHE A 237 -26.98 11.65 10.30
CA PHE A 237 -26.76 11.79 11.74
C PHE A 237 -27.72 12.82 12.35
N ASP A 238 -28.23 12.55 13.58
CA ASP A 238 -29.15 13.42 14.31
C ASP A 238 -28.85 13.58 15.80
N GLY A 239 -27.73 12.94 16.28
CA GLY A 239 -27.31 12.96 17.69
C GLY A 239 -26.57 14.23 18.13
N ALA A 240 -26.02 14.23 19.36
CA ALA A 240 -25.12 15.27 19.86
C ALA A 240 -23.76 15.25 19.13
N ASP A 241 -23.08 16.40 19.02
CA ASP A 241 -21.83 16.51 18.26
C ASP A 241 -20.74 15.53 18.77
N GLU A 242 -20.69 15.30 20.07
CA GLU A 242 -19.76 14.39 20.75
C GLU A 242 -20.00 12.90 20.39
N GLU A 243 -21.20 12.58 19.93
CA GLU A 243 -21.60 11.24 19.49
C GLU A 243 -21.27 10.97 18.00
N PHE A 244 -20.86 12.01 17.28
CA PHE A 244 -20.64 11.92 15.85
C PHE A 244 -19.48 10.96 15.52
N SER A 245 -19.74 10.02 14.61
CA SER A 245 -18.74 9.11 14.05
C SER A 245 -18.65 9.29 12.55
N PHE A 246 -17.47 9.69 12.05
CA PHE A 246 -17.26 9.93 10.62
C PHE A 246 -17.59 8.68 9.80
N LYS A 247 -17.00 7.53 10.14
CA LYS A 247 -17.22 6.29 9.39
C LYS A 247 -18.68 5.83 9.41
N LYS A 248 -19.39 5.94 10.55
CA LYS A 248 -20.81 5.57 10.61
C LYS A 248 -21.68 6.49 9.73
N ALA A 249 -21.36 7.77 9.67
CA ALA A 249 -22.10 8.74 8.86
C ALA A 249 -21.82 8.60 7.36
N TYR A 250 -20.56 8.44 6.97
CA TYR A 250 -20.11 8.57 5.57
C TYR A 250 -19.69 7.25 4.91
N ALA A 251 -19.31 6.24 5.69
CA ALA A 251 -18.85 4.94 5.22
C ALA A 251 -19.48 3.81 6.05
N PRO A 252 -20.83 3.65 6.04
CA PRO A 252 -21.50 2.64 6.84
C PRO A 252 -20.99 1.25 6.51
N LEU A 253 -20.75 0.44 7.56
CA LEU A 253 -20.23 -0.90 7.45
C LEU A 253 -21.29 -1.87 6.90
N ASP A 254 -20.83 -2.81 6.09
CA ASP A 254 -21.55 -4.01 5.71
C ASP A 254 -20.63 -5.24 5.82
N PHE A 255 -21.16 -6.41 5.53
CA PHE A 255 -20.38 -7.65 5.54
C PHE A 255 -19.15 -7.58 4.63
N GLY A 256 -19.30 -7.06 3.42
CA GLY A 256 -18.24 -7.00 2.42
C GLY A 256 -17.10 -6.07 2.83
N THR A 257 -17.43 -4.88 3.37
CA THR A 257 -16.44 -3.90 3.81
C THR A 257 -15.66 -4.37 5.04
N VAL A 258 -16.30 -5.08 5.97
CA VAL A 258 -15.59 -5.63 7.12
C VAL A 258 -14.73 -6.82 6.71
N ARG A 259 -15.32 -7.80 5.99
CA ARG A 259 -14.63 -9.03 5.58
C ARG A 259 -13.50 -8.78 4.58
N GLY A 260 -13.73 -7.93 3.61
CA GLY A 260 -12.75 -7.60 2.56
C GLY A 260 -11.74 -6.53 2.97
N CYS A 261 -12.04 -5.68 3.95
CA CYS A 261 -11.24 -4.51 4.28
C CYS A 261 -10.70 -4.55 5.73
N ASP A 262 -11.54 -4.45 6.74
CA ASP A 262 -11.09 -4.40 8.14
C ASP A 262 -10.40 -5.69 8.60
N ALA A 263 -10.68 -6.85 7.97
CA ALA A 263 -9.96 -8.09 8.21
C ALA A 263 -8.46 -7.96 7.91
N ARG A 264 -8.07 -7.18 6.89
CA ARG A 264 -6.65 -6.89 6.58
C ARG A 264 -6.00 -6.00 7.64
N VAL A 265 -6.73 -5.03 8.16
CA VAL A 265 -6.28 -4.19 9.28
C VAL A 265 -6.06 -5.03 10.53
N TRP A 266 -7.00 -5.93 10.82
CA TRP A 266 -6.88 -6.88 11.93
C TRP A 266 -5.63 -7.76 11.79
N SER A 267 -5.40 -8.32 10.61
CA SER A 267 -4.22 -9.16 10.36
C SER A 267 -2.92 -8.38 10.54
N ALA A 268 -2.85 -7.15 10.00
CA ALA A 268 -1.70 -6.29 10.18
C ALA A 268 -1.42 -6.01 11.67
N PHE A 269 -2.44 -5.65 12.43
CA PHE A 269 -2.30 -5.44 13.87
C PHE A 269 -1.92 -6.71 14.60
N ASN A 270 -2.58 -7.85 14.31
CA ASN A 270 -2.29 -9.14 14.92
C ASN A 270 -0.81 -9.54 14.78
N ILE A 271 -0.24 -9.37 13.57
CA ILE A 271 1.17 -9.68 13.29
C ILE A 271 2.11 -8.69 14.01
N LEU A 272 1.85 -7.39 13.92
CA LEU A 272 2.74 -6.35 14.43
C LEU A 272 2.71 -6.22 15.95
N THR A 273 1.66 -6.73 16.61
CA THR A 273 1.50 -6.66 18.07
C THR A 273 1.59 -8.04 18.75
N ASP A 274 2.02 -9.07 18.03
CA ASP A 274 2.14 -10.44 18.52
C ASP A 274 0.82 -10.95 19.17
N GLY A 275 -0.33 -10.60 18.56
CA GLY A 275 -1.66 -11.06 18.98
C GLY A 275 -2.36 -10.24 20.07
N TRP A 276 -1.76 -9.12 20.52
CA TRP A 276 -2.32 -8.33 21.63
C TRP A 276 -2.50 -6.87 21.25
N PHE A 277 -3.74 -6.40 21.17
CA PHE A 277 -4.07 -5.00 20.88
C PHE A 277 -4.07 -4.18 22.18
N SER A 278 -3.00 -3.39 22.37
CA SER A 278 -2.91 -2.40 23.45
C SER A 278 -3.27 -1.03 22.90
N PHE A 279 -4.23 -0.34 23.52
CA PHE A 279 -4.75 0.95 23.06
C PHE A 279 -5.33 1.76 24.23
N TYR A 280 -5.68 3.02 24.00
CA TYR A 280 -6.45 3.84 24.93
C TYR A 280 -7.90 3.89 24.46
N ASP A 281 -8.83 3.63 25.38
CA ASP A 281 -10.28 3.71 25.13
C ASP A 281 -10.79 5.17 25.05
N GLU A 282 -12.10 5.33 24.90
CA GLU A 282 -12.76 6.66 24.83
C GLU A 282 -12.57 7.50 26.11
N ASN A 283 -12.29 6.88 27.25
CA ASN A 283 -12.04 7.53 28.53
C ASN A 283 -10.55 7.85 28.74
N GLY A 284 -9.68 7.43 27.82
CA GLY A 284 -8.23 7.55 27.95
C GLY A 284 -7.61 6.48 28.86
N GLU A 285 -8.33 5.40 29.17
CA GLU A 285 -7.81 4.28 29.95
C GLU A 285 -7.06 3.29 29.05
N ALA A 286 -5.92 2.79 29.55
CA ALA A 286 -5.13 1.80 28.83
C ALA A 286 -5.83 0.42 28.87
N VAL A 287 -6.08 -0.13 27.69
CA VAL A 287 -6.74 -1.42 27.48
C VAL A 287 -5.84 -2.33 26.67
N THR A 288 -5.79 -3.61 27.02
CA THR A 288 -5.14 -4.65 26.20
C THR A 288 -6.13 -5.79 25.96
N ARG A 289 -6.31 -6.17 24.71
CA ARG A 289 -7.21 -7.26 24.30
C ARG A 289 -6.51 -8.23 23.39
N ASP A 290 -6.88 -9.51 23.49
CA ASP A 290 -6.50 -10.52 22.51
C ASP A 290 -7.06 -10.15 21.13
N ALA A 291 -6.24 -10.21 20.08
CA ALA A 291 -6.65 -9.95 18.70
C ALA A 291 -7.86 -10.79 18.28
N TYR A 292 -7.93 -12.04 18.70
CA TYR A 292 -9.03 -12.96 18.40
C TYR A 292 -10.37 -12.57 19.05
N SER A 293 -10.38 -11.66 20.04
CA SER A 293 -11.63 -11.09 20.55
C SER A 293 -12.39 -10.25 19.50
N TYR A 294 -11.73 -9.83 18.43
CA TYR A 294 -12.31 -9.12 17.28
C TYR A 294 -12.67 -10.03 16.09
N LEU A 295 -12.47 -11.35 16.24
CA LEU A 295 -12.62 -12.27 15.10
C LEU A 295 -14.04 -12.27 14.53
N ASP A 296 -15.08 -12.25 15.38
CA ASP A 296 -16.47 -12.21 14.90
C ASP A 296 -16.78 -10.91 14.14
N TYR A 297 -16.19 -9.79 14.55
CA TYR A 297 -16.27 -8.54 13.79
C TYR A 297 -15.63 -8.71 12.40
N VAL A 298 -14.35 -9.03 12.32
CA VAL A 298 -13.63 -9.08 11.03
C VAL A 298 -14.10 -10.21 10.11
N MET A 299 -14.78 -11.22 10.65
CA MET A 299 -15.49 -12.23 9.86
C MET A 299 -16.90 -11.78 9.44
N GLY A 300 -17.33 -10.56 9.76
CA GLY A 300 -18.61 -9.99 9.37
C GLY A 300 -19.82 -10.57 10.14
N ARG A 301 -19.61 -11.18 11.31
CA ARG A 301 -20.65 -11.76 12.15
C ARG A 301 -21.23 -10.77 13.15
N ASP A 302 -20.43 -9.78 13.58
CA ASP A 302 -20.80 -8.71 14.49
C ASP A 302 -20.34 -7.37 13.91
N LEU A 303 -21.23 -6.67 13.22
CA LEU A 303 -20.96 -5.38 12.60
C LEU A 303 -21.03 -4.19 13.58
N GLU A 304 -21.51 -4.41 14.81
CA GLU A 304 -21.57 -3.35 15.84
C GLU A 304 -20.26 -3.22 16.62
N ALA A 305 -19.46 -4.28 16.66
CA ALA A 305 -18.13 -4.21 17.24
C ALA A 305 -17.22 -3.30 16.42
N ASP A 306 -16.18 -2.75 17.05
CA ASP A 306 -15.23 -1.85 16.43
C ASP A 306 -13.81 -2.14 16.90
N MET A 307 -12.86 -2.04 15.98
CA MET A 307 -11.44 -2.16 16.33
C MET A 307 -10.83 -0.80 16.63
N PRO A 308 -9.83 -0.73 17.52
CA PRO A 308 -9.13 0.52 17.82
C PRO A 308 -8.51 1.11 16.54
N LEU A 309 -8.50 2.45 16.45
CA LEU A 309 -7.84 3.16 15.35
C LEU A 309 -6.32 3.05 15.45
N PHE A 310 -5.80 3.13 16.68
CA PHE A 310 -4.38 3.09 17.01
C PHE A 310 -4.10 1.96 18.00
N VAL A 311 -3.02 1.20 17.76
CA VAL A 311 -2.54 0.17 18.69
C VAL A 311 -1.06 0.39 18.98
N TYR A 312 -0.62 -0.01 20.18
CA TYR A 312 0.76 0.15 20.67
C TYR A 312 1.46 -1.21 20.66
N PRO A 313 2.43 -1.44 19.75
CA PRO A 313 3.16 -2.70 19.71
C PRO A 313 4.07 -2.86 20.94
N SER A 314 4.25 -4.10 21.40
CA SER A 314 5.15 -4.43 22.51
C SER A 314 6.64 -4.34 22.15
N LYS A 315 6.95 -4.41 20.85
CA LYS A 315 8.30 -4.33 20.26
C LYS A 315 8.42 -3.17 19.30
N LYS A 316 9.66 -2.70 19.06
CA LYS A 316 9.93 -1.72 18.01
C LYS A 316 9.95 -2.41 16.65
N LEU A 317 9.41 -1.71 15.65
CA LEU A 317 9.17 -2.23 14.30
C LEU A 317 10.12 -1.57 13.29
N GLY A 318 10.64 -2.34 12.35
CA GLY A 318 11.49 -1.84 11.26
C GLY A 318 10.83 -2.02 9.89
N VAL A 319 11.52 -1.60 8.84
CA VAL A 319 11.07 -1.77 7.45
C VAL A 319 10.75 -3.23 7.14
N LYS A 320 11.56 -4.18 7.64
CA LYS A 320 11.34 -5.62 7.42
C LYS A 320 10.04 -6.11 8.05
N ASP A 321 9.72 -5.68 9.27
CA ASP A 321 8.47 -6.08 9.94
C ASP A 321 7.24 -5.61 9.14
N VAL A 322 7.32 -4.39 8.57
CA VAL A 322 6.26 -3.84 7.71
C VAL A 322 6.20 -4.59 6.37
N ALA A 323 7.35 -4.88 5.75
CA ALA A 323 7.40 -5.64 4.51
C ALA A 323 6.80 -7.05 4.66
N ASP A 324 7.02 -7.70 5.82
CA ASP A 324 6.46 -9.02 6.11
C ASP A 324 4.93 -8.99 6.21
N VAL A 325 4.38 -7.96 6.85
CA VAL A 325 2.92 -7.73 6.88
C VAL A 325 2.34 -7.55 5.49
N MET A 326 3.02 -6.81 4.60
CA MET A 326 2.54 -6.61 3.23
C MET A 326 2.49 -7.90 2.39
N ARG A 327 3.03 -8.99 2.91
CA ARG A 327 3.09 -10.32 2.29
C ARG A 327 2.12 -11.34 2.90
N ASP A 328 1.30 -10.91 3.86
CA ASP A 328 0.39 -11.75 4.62
C ASP A 328 -0.82 -12.24 3.79
N HIS A 329 -1.20 -13.51 4.02
CA HIS A 329 -2.39 -14.15 3.46
C HIS A 329 -3.28 -14.75 4.55
N PHE A 330 -3.28 -14.16 5.75
CA PHE A 330 -4.00 -14.67 6.93
C PHE A 330 -3.47 -16.02 7.44
N GLU A 331 -2.22 -16.38 7.14
CA GLU A 331 -1.65 -17.67 7.51
C GLU A 331 -1.78 -17.94 9.01
N GLY A 332 -2.22 -19.16 9.35
CA GLY A 332 -2.41 -19.61 10.73
C GLY A 332 -3.65 -19.04 11.43
N THR A 333 -4.53 -18.35 10.72
CA THR A 333 -5.80 -17.82 11.24
C THR A 333 -6.99 -18.58 10.68
N PRO A 334 -8.23 -18.41 11.21
CA PRO A 334 -9.44 -18.99 10.61
C PRO A 334 -9.76 -18.49 9.18
N MET A 335 -9.05 -17.48 8.69
CA MET A 335 -9.18 -16.92 7.33
C MET A 335 -8.06 -17.41 6.40
N ASP A 336 -7.22 -18.34 6.82
CA ASP A 336 -6.11 -18.91 6.05
C ASP A 336 -6.59 -19.61 4.79
N MET A 337 -6.34 -19.01 3.63
CA MET A 337 -6.77 -19.53 2.33
C MET A 337 -5.96 -20.74 1.83
N THR A 338 -4.89 -21.11 2.53
CA THR A 338 -4.11 -22.31 2.20
C THR A 338 -4.71 -23.60 2.79
N GLN A 339 -5.70 -23.45 3.68
CA GLN A 339 -6.28 -24.54 4.48
C GLN A 339 -7.66 -25.02 3.99
N ASP A 340 -8.04 -24.74 2.75
CA ASP A 340 -9.26 -25.23 2.12
C ASP A 340 -8.97 -25.84 0.75
N ILE A 341 -9.97 -26.53 0.16
CA ILE A 341 -9.82 -27.18 -1.16
C ILE A 341 -9.56 -26.18 -2.30
N GLY A 342 -9.95 -24.92 -2.13
CA GLY A 342 -9.69 -23.85 -3.08
C GLY A 342 -8.21 -23.54 -3.27
N ALA A 343 -7.36 -23.90 -2.28
CA ALA A 343 -5.91 -23.80 -2.37
C ALA A 343 -5.29 -24.84 -3.33
N GLY A 344 -6.06 -25.82 -3.77
CA GLY A 344 -5.58 -26.90 -4.62
C GLY A 344 -4.53 -27.79 -3.93
N GLY A 345 -3.83 -28.57 -4.72
CA GLY A 345 -2.84 -29.51 -4.22
C GLY A 345 -1.54 -28.91 -3.71
N ASN A 346 -1.29 -27.62 -3.93
CA ASN A 346 -0.05 -26.93 -3.64
C ASN A 346 -0.22 -25.71 -2.72
N ALA A 347 -1.29 -25.66 -1.93
CA ALA A 347 -1.58 -24.64 -0.92
C ALA A 347 -1.49 -23.19 -1.46
N LEU A 348 -2.07 -22.92 -2.63
CA LEU A 348 -2.08 -21.58 -3.22
C LEU A 348 -3.01 -20.65 -2.41
N PRO A 349 -2.52 -19.52 -1.85
CA PRO A 349 -3.34 -18.64 -1.02
C PRO A 349 -4.23 -17.69 -1.83
N TYR A 350 -4.15 -17.72 -3.15
CA TYR A 350 -4.91 -16.81 -4.03
C TYR A 350 -6.19 -17.45 -4.56
N ARG A 351 -7.18 -16.57 -4.82
CA ARG A 351 -8.39 -16.93 -5.55
C ARG A 351 -8.51 -16.00 -6.76
N TRP A 352 -8.93 -16.59 -7.88
CA TRP A 352 -9.18 -15.83 -9.10
C TRP A 352 -10.51 -15.08 -9.00
N ARG A 353 -10.57 -13.93 -9.63
CA ARG A 353 -11.80 -13.14 -9.73
C ARG A 353 -12.86 -13.82 -10.60
N PRO A 354 -14.15 -13.68 -10.32
CA PRO A 354 -14.73 -12.89 -9.21
C PRO A 354 -14.51 -13.54 -7.84
N MET A 355 -14.48 -12.71 -6.78
CA MET A 355 -14.32 -13.21 -5.41
C MET A 355 -15.59 -13.85 -4.87
N GLU A 356 -16.75 -13.50 -5.41
CA GLU A 356 -18.04 -14.08 -5.05
C GLU A 356 -18.50 -15.12 -6.06
N PHE A 357 -19.21 -16.14 -5.56
CA PHE A 357 -19.88 -17.15 -6.39
C PHE A 357 -21.15 -17.63 -5.71
N THR A 358 -22.11 -18.13 -6.50
CA THR A 358 -23.40 -18.59 -6.00
C THR A 358 -23.60 -20.07 -6.30
N VAL A 359 -24.00 -20.85 -5.28
CA VAL A 359 -24.37 -22.24 -5.38
C VAL A 359 -25.71 -22.44 -4.67
N ASP A 360 -26.68 -23.09 -5.31
CA ASP A 360 -28.01 -23.36 -4.76
C ASP A 360 -28.72 -22.13 -4.16
N GLY A 361 -28.54 -20.96 -4.82
CA GLY A 361 -29.14 -19.69 -4.41
C GLY A 361 -28.51 -19.05 -3.19
N ARG A 362 -27.36 -19.54 -2.71
CA ARG A 362 -26.56 -18.95 -1.65
C ARG A 362 -25.29 -18.36 -2.23
N THR A 363 -24.95 -17.15 -1.82
CA THR A 363 -23.72 -16.45 -2.22
C THR A 363 -22.62 -16.73 -1.20
N TYR A 364 -21.45 -17.03 -1.72
CA TYR A 364 -20.22 -17.29 -0.98
C TYR A 364 -19.15 -16.27 -1.42
N VAL A 365 -18.22 -15.96 -0.52
CA VAL A 365 -17.12 -15.04 -0.78
C VAL A 365 -15.79 -15.71 -0.44
N ASN A 366 -14.79 -15.49 -1.27
CA ASN A 366 -13.40 -15.81 -0.94
C ASN A 366 -12.77 -14.69 -0.12
N GLU A 367 -11.75 -15.02 0.70
CA GLU A 367 -11.00 -14.06 1.48
C GLU A 367 -10.23 -13.08 0.58
N ARG A 368 -10.00 -11.89 1.10
CA ARG A 368 -9.13 -10.87 0.52
C ARG A 368 -8.01 -10.54 1.51
N ALA A 369 -6.87 -11.18 1.33
CA ALA A 369 -5.68 -10.97 2.16
C ALA A 369 -4.94 -9.65 1.82
N ILE A 370 -3.91 -9.31 2.60
CA ILE A 370 -3.06 -8.14 2.35
C ILE A 370 -2.29 -8.33 1.04
N ALA A 371 -1.52 -9.42 0.92
CA ALA A 371 -0.84 -9.75 -0.33
C ALA A 371 -1.83 -10.29 -1.38
N THR A 372 -1.63 -9.89 -2.63
CA THR A 372 -2.51 -10.27 -3.73
C THR A 372 -1.79 -10.24 -5.08
N GLN A 373 -2.22 -11.13 -5.98
CA GLN A 373 -1.73 -11.20 -7.36
C GLN A 373 -2.10 -9.99 -8.24
N GLN A 374 -2.91 -9.07 -7.76
CA GLN A 374 -3.31 -7.87 -8.51
C GLN A 374 -2.51 -6.62 -8.15
N THR A 375 -1.51 -6.73 -7.29
CA THR A 375 -0.63 -5.62 -6.93
C THR A 375 0.12 -5.11 -8.17
N GLY A 376 0.04 -3.81 -8.45
CA GLY A 376 0.86 -3.17 -9.46
C GLY A 376 2.25 -2.88 -8.89
N PHE A 377 2.29 -2.14 -7.78
CA PHE A 377 3.50 -1.88 -7.01
C PHE A 377 3.20 -1.83 -5.51
N TRP A 378 4.23 -2.03 -4.72
CA TRP A 378 4.16 -1.89 -3.28
C TRP A 378 5.41 -1.21 -2.74
N MET A 379 5.31 -0.62 -1.54
CA MET A 379 6.42 0.14 -1.00
C MET A 379 6.37 0.23 0.53
N VAL A 380 7.52 0.61 1.11
CA VAL A 380 7.61 1.18 2.45
C VAL A 380 8.39 2.50 2.35
N GLY A 381 7.72 3.62 2.62
CA GLY A 381 8.36 4.92 2.75
C GLY A 381 8.97 5.05 4.14
N GLN A 382 10.24 5.46 4.21
CA GLN A 382 10.98 5.69 5.45
C GLN A 382 11.45 7.14 5.51
N ALA A 383 10.97 7.90 6.49
CA ALA A 383 11.33 9.29 6.72
C ALA A 383 12.11 9.47 8.03
N ARG A 384 13.33 10.04 7.96
CA ARG A 384 14.31 10.05 9.05
C ARG A 384 14.75 11.48 9.38
N ASN A 385 14.44 11.96 10.58
CA ASN A 385 14.78 13.32 10.99
C ASN A 385 16.19 13.47 11.60
N TYR A 386 16.88 12.37 11.83
CA TYR A 386 18.22 12.35 12.43
C TYR A 386 19.36 12.43 11.39
N VAL A 387 19.04 12.49 10.12
CA VAL A 387 19.98 12.72 9.01
C VAL A 387 19.49 13.86 8.10
N PRO A 388 20.37 14.52 7.31
CA PRO A 388 19.95 15.58 6.39
C PRO A 388 18.92 15.10 5.35
N ASP A 389 18.00 15.96 4.93
CA ASP A 389 16.92 15.59 4.00
C ASP A 389 17.42 14.94 2.69
N VAL A 390 18.57 15.38 2.19
CA VAL A 390 19.21 14.81 0.99
C VAL A 390 19.59 13.32 1.14
N VAL A 391 19.60 12.80 2.38
CA VAL A 391 19.88 11.40 2.72
C VAL A 391 18.69 10.75 3.45
N GLY A 392 17.79 11.57 4.01
CA GLY A 392 16.80 11.17 5.00
C GLY A 392 15.68 10.27 4.48
N GLY A 393 15.17 10.53 3.28
CA GLY A 393 14.07 9.77 2.70
C GLY A 393 14.55 8.55 1.91
N ILE A 394 14.01 7.38 2.23
CA ILE A 394 14.18 6.15 1.43
C ILE A 394 12.80 5.62 1.07
N LEU A 395 12.55 5.46 -0.21
CA LEU A 395 11.45 4.69 -0.75
C LEU A 395 11.95 3.26 -0.99
N TRP A 396 11.53 2.32 -0.15
CA TRP A 396 11.69 0.89 -0.40
C TRP A 396 10.61 0.49 -1.39
N PHE A 397 10.99 0.18 -2.64
CA PHE A 397 10.06 0.02 -3.75
C PHE A 397 10.14 -1.37 -4.36
N GLY A 398 8.97 -1.97 -4.61
CA GLY A 398 8.79 -3.25 -5.28
C GLY A 398 7.64 -3.19 -6.28
N THR A 399 7.61 -4.11 -7.22
CA THR A 399 6.57 -4.24 -8.25
C THR A 399 5.96 -5.64 -8.22
N ASP A 400 4.69 -5.75 -8.65
CA ASP A 400 3.93 -7.00 -8.66
C ASP A 400 3.64 -7.54 -7.24
N ASP A 401 3.22 -8.78 -7.11
CA ASP A 401 2.85 -9.48 -5.89
C ASP A 401 3.94 -9.40 -4.80
N ALA A 402 3.62 -8.77 -3.67
CA ALA A 402 4.56 -8.57 -2.58
C ALA A 402 5.12 -9.88 -2.01
N ALA A 403 4.35 -10.98 -2.03
CA ALA A 403 4.77 -12.26 -1.47
C ALA A 403 5.88 -12.95 -2.28
N THR A 404 6.01 -12.60 -3.55
CA THR A 404 6.96 -13.21 -4.50
C THR A 404 7.89 -12.20 -5.18
N SER A 405 7.91 -10.96 -4.69
CA SER A 405 8.80 -9.88 -5.15
C SER A 405 9.66 -9.32 -4.01
N TYR A 406 10.42 -8.29 -4.29
CA TYR A 406 11.42 -7.71 -3.38
C TYR A 406 11.32 -6.19 -3.32
N LEU A 407 11.84 -5.60 -2.22
CA LEU A 407 11.99 -4.16 -2.05
C LEU A 407 13.41 -3.70 -2.34
N THR A 408 13.52 -2.62 -3.11
CA THR A 408 14.79 -1.95 -3.44
C THR A 408 14.84 -0.56 -2.81
N PRO A 409 15.94 -0.15 -2.16
CA PRO A 409 16.07 1.18 -1.56
C PRO A 409 16.32 2.26 -2.62
N ILE A 410 15.40 3.20 -2.74
CA ILE A 410 15.49 4.38 -3.61
C ILE A 410 15.51 5.63 -2.75
N TYR A 411 16.61 6.37 -2.74
CA TYR A 411 16.67 7.64 -2.02
C TYR A 411 15.81 8.70 -2.70
N THR A 412 15.10 9.52 -1.93
CA THR A 412 14.18 10.53 -2.49
C THR A 412 14.89 11.70 -3.19
N SER A 413 16.19 11.85 -2.97
CA SER A 413 17.02 12.87 -3.61
C SER A 413 17.68 12.43 -4.93
N VAL A 414 17.38 11.22 -5.44
CA VAL A 414 17.96 10.72 -6.70
C VAL A 414 17.61 11.65 -7.88
N THR A 415 18.49 11.70 -8.88
CA THR A 415 18.28 12.51 -10.09
C THR A 415 17.87 11.66 -11.31
N LYS A 416 17.78 10.38 -11.14
CA LYS A 416 17.26 9.40 -12.11
C LYS A 416 16.78 8.16 -11.36
N VAL A 417 15.80 7.47 -11.91
CA VAL A 417 15.31 6.19 -11.40
C VAL A 417 15.97 5.02 -12.12
N PRO A 418 16.00 3.82 -11.49
CA PRO A 418 16.48 2.60 -12.16
C PRO A 418 15.72 2.31 -13.44
N GLY A 419 16.45 1.82 -14.48
CA GLY A 419 15.85 1.52 -15.77
C GLY A 419 14.74 0.47 -15.73
N CYS A 420 14.88 -0.52 -14.84
CA CYS A 420 13.90 -1.60 -14.68
C CYS A 420 12.57 -1.13 -14.03
N PHE A 421 12.57 0.00 -13.30
CA PHE A 421 11.37 0.60 -12.72
C PHE A 421 10.85 1.81 -13.49
N LYS A 422 11.55 2.23 -14.54
CA LYS A 422 11.26 3.50 -15.21
C LYS A 422 9.88 3.48 -15.88
N GLU A 423 9.15 4.58 -15.73
CA GLU A 423 7.91 4.88 -16.44
C GLU A 423 8.04 4.65 -17.97
N GLY A 424 7.05 3.96 -18.54
CA GLY A 424 7.04 3.64 -19.96
C GLY A 424 7.94 2.46 -20.38
N ASN A 425 8.48 1.70 -19.43
CA ASN A 425 9.19 0.45 -19.70
C ASN A 425 8.21 -0.73 -19.74
N GLY A 426 7.37 -0.81 -20.77
CA GLY A 426 6.24 -1.72 -20.89
C GLY A 426 4.97 -1.16 -20.25
N ASP A 427 3.88 -1.91 -20.32
CA ASP A 427 2.60 -1.63 -19.67
C ASP A 427 1.78 -2.93 -19.52
N ARG A 428 0.51 -2.85 -19.09
CA ARG A 428 -0.36 -4.03 -18.94
C ARG A 428 -0.68 -4.77 -20.25
N LEU A 429 -0.48 -4.14 -21.38
CA LEU A 429 -0.79 -4.69 -22.70
C LEU A 429 0.50 -5.01 -23.51
N HIS A 430 1.64 -4.47 -23.08
CA HIS A 430 2.91 -4.61 -23.79
C HIS A 430 4.01 -5.10 -22.86
N TYR A 431 4.40 -6.36 -23.05
CA TYR A 431 5.49 -6.99 -22.33
C TYR A 431 6.84 -6.31 -22.60
N SER A 432 7.63 -6.11 -21.54
CA SER A 432 9.02 -5.68 -21.63
C SER A 432 9.95 -6.61 -20.82
N PRO A 433 10.97 -7.22 -21.44
CA PRO A 433 11.91 -8.10 -20.72
C PRO A 433 12.86 -7.33 -19.80
N THR A 434 12.89 -6.00 -19.86
CA THR A 434 13.72 -5.12 -19.03
C THR A 434 12.93 -4.46 -17.89
N SER A 435 11.63 -4.76 -17.77
CA SER A 435 10.77 -4.25 -16.72
C SER A 435 10.76 -5.19 -15.51
N SER A 436 10.99 -4.63 -14.32
CA SER A 436 10.91 -5.36 -13.06
C SER A 436 9.50 -5.92 -12.82
N PHE A 437 8.44 -5.18 -13.20
CA PHE A 437 7.07 -5.68 -13.10
C PHE A 437 6.91 -7.01 -13.83
N TRP A 438 7.34 -7.10 -15.08
CA TRP A 438 7.18 -8.32 -15.88
C TRP A 438 8.06 -9.48 -15.42
N VAL A 439 9.28 -9.20 -14.94
CA VAL A 439 10.14 -10.24 -14.36
C VAL A 439 9.54 -10.79 -13.07
N ASN A 440 9.08 -9.91 -12.16
CA ASN A 440 8.42 -10.32 -10.93
C ASN A 440 7.13 -11.09 -11.23
N ASN A 441 6.31 -10.64 -12.17
CA ASN A 441 5.07 -11.32 -12.55
C ASN A 441 5.32 -12.73 -13.10
N ARG A 442 6.40 -12.96 -13.85
CA ARG A 442 6.77 -14.31 -14.30
C ARG A 442 7.21 -15.21 -13.15
N VAL A 443 7.97 -14.68 -12.19
CA VAL A 443 8.34 -15.40 -10.96
C VAL A 443 7.08 -15.74 -10.14
N SER A 444 6.17 -14.78 -9.97
CA SER A 444 4.89 -14.98 -9.27
C SER A 444 4.06 -16.08 -9.92
N ASN A 445 3.86 -16.00 -11.24
CA ASN A 445 3.10 -16.99 -12.00
C ASN A 445 3.76 -18.38 -12.01
N ALA A 446 5.10 -18.46 -11.94
CA ALA A 446 5.79 -19.73 -11.72
C ALA A 446 5.42 -20.31 -10.35
N CYS A 447 5.48 -19.50 -9.28
CA CYS A 447 5.15 -19.91 -7.91
C CYS A 447 3.72 -20.42 -7.77
N TYR A 448 2.74 -19.87 -8.49
CA TYR A 448 1.34 -20.28 -8.40
C TYR A 448 1.10 -21.74 -8.76
N LYS A 449 2.02 -22.39 -9.48
CA LYS A 449 1.93 -23.82 -9.86
C LYS A 449 2.28 -24.76 -8.71
N MET A 450 3.26 -24.38 -7.87
CA MET A 450 3.75 -25.16 -6.73
C MET A 450 4.05 -24.23 -5.56
N TYR A 451 3.05 -23.49 -5.09
CA TYR A 451 3.23 -22.36 -4.18
C TYR A 451 3.96 -22.74 -2.89
N ASN A 452 3.53 -23.83 -2.24
CA ASN A 452 4.13 -24.34 -1.00
C ASN A 452 5.62 -24.74 -1.13
N HIS A 453 6.12 -24.94 -2.34
CA HIS A 453 7.53 -25.29 -2.60
C HIS A 453 8.32 -24.11 -3.19
N MET A 454 7.71 -23.34 -4.10
CA MET A 454 8.41 -22.29 -4.84
C MET A 454 8.41 -20.95 -4.06
N ALA A 455 7.30 -20.57 -3.44
CA ALA A 455 7.22 -19.30 -2.72
C ALA A 455 8.21 -19.19 -1.54
N PRO A 456 8.41 -20.22 -0.69
CA PRO A 456 9.46 -20.18 0.34
C PRO A 456 10.87 -20.02 -0.23
N HIS A 457 11.16 -20.62 -1.40
CA HIS A 457 12.45 -20.48 -2.06
C HIS A 457 12.68 -19.06 -2.56
N VAL A 458 11.68 -18.47 -3.22
CA VAL A 458 11.69 -17.06 -3.67
C VAL A 458 11.81 -16.12 -2.48
N ARG A 459 11.04 -16.38 -1.42
CA ARG A 459 11.06 -15.61 -0.17
C ARG A 459 12.44 -15.58 0.47
N ALA A 460 13.12 -16.72 0.56
CA ALA A 460 14.47 -16.79 1.14
C ALA A 460 15.47 -15.92 0.35
N LYS A 461 15.32 -15.81 -0.99
CA LYS A 461 16.15 -14.94 -1.83
C LYS A 461 15.84 -13.46 -1.58
N ALA A 462 14.54 -13.11 -1.51
CA ALA A 462 14.10 -11.74 -1.19
C ALA A 462 14.61 -11.31 0.19
N ASP A 463 14.43 -12.14 1.21
CA ASP A 463 14.86 -11.86 2.58
C ASP A 463 16.38 -11.67 2.69
N ALA A 464 17.17 -12.50 2.03
CA ALA A 464 18.62 -12.37 2.04
C ALA A 464 19.09 -11.02 1.45
N PHE A 465 18.47 -10.59 0.35
CA PHE A 465 18.74 -9.29 -0.27
C PHE A 465 18.26 -8.14 0.63
N GLU A 466 17.02 -8.17 1.06
CA GLU A 466 16.41 -7.09 1.84
C GLU A 466 17.11 -6.88 3.18
N LEU A 467 17.43 -7.93 3.91
CA LEU A 467 18.16 -7.84 5.18
C LEU A 467 19.56 -7.25 4.97
N ASP A 468 20.28 -7.65 3.91
CA ASP A 468 21.58 -7.07 3.58
C ASP A 468 21.46 -5.56 3.27
N GLN A 469 20.42 -5.15 2.55
CA GLN A 469 20.16 -3.75 2.30
C GLN A 469 19.79 -2.97 3.58
N MET A 470 18.84 -3.49 4.36
CA MET A 470 18.29 -2.82 5.54
C MET A 470 19.27 -2.72 6.69
N GLU A 471 20.07 -3.79 6.95
CA GLU A 471 20.93 -3.88 8.12
C GLU A 471 22.37 -3.44 7.87
N ARG A 472 22.86 -3.48 6.63
CA ARG A 472 24.26 -3.26 6.31
C ARG A 472 24.50 -2.19 5.24
N ARG A 473 23.98 -2.40 4.01
CA ARG A 473 24.38 -1.57 2.87
C ARG A 473 23.88 -0.13 3.00
N THR A 474 22.60 0.09 3.34
CA THR A 474 22.07 1.46 3.52
C THR A 474 22.76 2.21 4.65
N HIS A 475 23.10 1.56 5.76
CA HIS A 475 23.87 2.18 6.85
C HIS A 475 25.27 2.65 6.40
N SER A 476 25.95 1.84 5.56
CA SER A 476 27.24 2.22 4.99
C SER A 476 27.12 3.40 4.03
N VAL A 477 26.07 3.40 3.20
CA VAL A 477 25.76 4.49 2.26
C VAL A 477 25.43 5.77 2.99
N ASP A 478 24.56 5.71 3.99
CA ASP A 478 24.19 6.84 4.83
C ASP A 478 25.42 7.48 5.50
N SER A 479 26.27 6.65 6.11
CA SER A 479 27.49 7.13 6.76
C SER A 479 28.38 7.91 5.78
N MET A 480 28.63 7.37 4.59
CA MET A 480 29.42 8.06 3.57
C MET A 480 28.71 9.30 3.02
N ALA A 481 27.40 9.23 2.79
CA ALA A 481 26.60 10.35 2.30
C ALA A 481 26.62 11.52 3.30
N VAL A 482 26.50 11.24 4.62
CA VAL A 482 26.61 12.26 5.69
C VAL A 482 28.01 12.85 5.75
N ILE A 483 29.08 12.07 5.60
CA ILE A 483 30.45 12.58 5.51
C ILE A 483 30.58 13.54 4.33
N LEU A 484 30.10 13.17 3.15
CA LEU A 484 30.10 14.01 1.95
C LEU A 484 29.28 15.29 2.15
N TYR A 485 28.13 15.20 2.80
CA TYR A 485 27.29 16.33 3.16
C TYR A 485 28.04 17.33 4.07
N ASN A 486 28.62 16.83 5.16
CA ASN A 486 29.36 17.66 6.12
C ASN A 486 30.57 18.37 5.49
N GLN A 487 31.26 17.70 4.55
CA GLN A 487 32.35 18.35 3.78
C GLN A 487 31.86 19.55 2.97
N VAL A 488 30.63 19.49 2.43
CA VAL A 488 29.99 20.60 1.70
C VAL A 488 29.62 21.73 2.69
N VAL A 489 28.97 21.38 3.81
CA VAL A 489 28.58 22.36 4.86
C VAL A 489 29.78 23.15 5.36
N VAL A 490 30.90 22.49 5.71
CA VAL A 490 32.12 23.13 6.16
C VAL A 490 32.68 24.08 5.11
N LYS A 491 32.67 23.69 3.82
CA LYS A 491 33.11 24.56 2.72
C LYS A 491 32.22 25.79 2.56
N LEU A 492 30.90 25.66 2.68
CA LEU A 492 29.92 26.73 2.60
C LEU A 492 30.10 27.70 3.77
N GLN A 493 30.26 27.20 5.00
CA GLN A 493 30.51 28.04 6.20
C GLN A 493 31.80 28.86 6.06
N LYS A 494 32.91 28.27 5.57
CA LYS A 494 34.16 28.99 5.31
C LYS A 494 34.00 30.10 4.26
N LYS A 495 33.20 29.87 3.21
CA LYS A 495 32.89 30.87 2.19
C LYS A 495 32.06 32.03 2.76
N LEU A 496 31.03 31.73 3.55
CA LEU A 496 30.16 32.74 4.18
C LEU A 496 30.93 33.62 5.19
N SER A 497 31.89 33.04 5.92
CA SER A 497 32.72 33.78 6.88
C SER A 497 33.78 34.66 6.21
N SER A 498 34.12 34.44 4.95
CA SER A 498 35.18 35.17 4.24
C SER A 498 34.73 36.47 3.54
N LYS A 499 33.55 37.01 3.81
CA LYS A 499 33.00 38.30 3.31
C LYS A 499 33.22 38.60 1.80
N HIS A 500 33.25 37.60 0.94
CA HIS A 500 33.21 37.80 -0.51
C HIS A 500 31.82 37.46 -1.02
N ASP A 501 31.27 38.29 -1.91
CA ASP A 501 30.03 38.00 -2.64
C ASP A 501 30.17 36.68 -3.41
N VAL A 502 29.77 35.59 -2.79
CA VAL A 502 29.78 34.27 -3.43
C VAL A 502 28.37 33.95 -3.83
N MET A 503 28.08 33.97 -5.12
CA MET A 503 26.94 33.27 -5.67
C MET A 503 27.06 31.80 -5.26
N ILE A 504 26.23 31.36 -4.32
CA ILE A 504 26.13 29.97 -3.92
C ILE A 504 25.52 29.23 -5.13
N SER A 505 26.30 28.34 -5.72
CA SER A 505 25.81 27.48 -6.82
C SER A 505 24.50 26.80 -6.39
N SER A 506 23.52 26.74 -7.29
CA SER A 506 22.20 26.18 -7.04
C SER A 506 22.19 24.67 -6.67
N LYS A 507 23.34 23.99 -6.63
CA LYS A 507 23.46 22.55 -6.32
C LYS A 507 24.67 22.23 -5.44
N PRO A 508 24.75 22.72 -4.20
CA PRO A 508 25.93 22.50 -3.34
C PRO A 508 26.14 21.02 -3.01
N PHE A 509 25.05 20.21 -2.94
CA PHE A 509 25.08 18.80 -2.55
C PHE A 509 25.12 17.80 -3.71
N ALA A 510 25.40 18.24 -4.95
CA ALA A 510 25.40 17.39 -6.14
C ALA A 510 26.27 16.10 -6.02
N LYS A 511 27.35 16.14 -5.20
CA LYS A 511 28.20 14.96 -4.96
C LYS A 511 27.47 13.92 -4.09
N VAL A 512 26.74 14.37 -3.07
CA VAL A 512 25.93 13.50 -2.19
C VAL A 512 24.82 12.87 -3.01
N VAL A 513 24.06 13.71 -3.73
CA VAL A 513 22.95 13.27 -4.59
C VAL A 513 23.41 12.23 -5.62
N ARG A 514 24.53 12.47 -6.30
CA ARG A 514 25.08 11.51 -7.26
C ARG A 514 25.45 10.17 -6.59
N TYR A 515 26.01 10.22 -5.38
CA TYR A 515 26.41 9.02 -4.66
C TYR A 515 25.20 8.14 -4.32
N VAL A 516 24.14 8.71 -3.72
CA VAL A 516 22.92 7.96 -3.39
C VAL A 516 22.12 7.57 -4.64
N THR A 517 22.18 8.38 -5.72
CA THR A 517 21.57 8.03 -7.01
C THR A 517 22.23 6.78 -7.60
N ASN A 518 23.55 6.74 -7.65
CA ASN A 518 24.26 5.57 -8.18
C ASN A 518 23.96 4.32 -7.36
N TYR A 519 24.00 4.43 -6.03
CA TYR A 519 23.65 3.30 -5.16
C TYR A 519 22.24 2.77 -5.46
N SER A 520 21.23 3.63 -5.51
CA SER A 520 19.84 3.20 -5.78
C SER A 520 19.70 2.54 -7.15
N VAL A 521 20.36 3.09 -8.18
CA VAL A 521 20.30 2.54 -9.54
C VAL A 521 21.06 1.23 -9.65
N ASP A 522 22.27 1.15 -9.10
CA ASP A 522 23.13 -0.03 -9.22
C ASP A 522 22.54 -1.20 -8.40
N THR A 523 22.00 -0.93 -7.20
CA THR A 523 21.33 -1.95 -6.37
C THR A 523 20.07 -2.50 -7.04
N ALA A 524 19.27 -1.63 -7.66
CA ALA A 524 18.07 -2.08 -8.39
C ALA A 524 18.43 -2.95 -9.60
N GLN A 525 19.50 -2.60 -10.31
CA GLN A 525 19.97 -3.37 -11.46
C GLN A 525 20.53 -4.74 -11.02
N GLU A 526 21.35 -4.77 -9.96
CA GLU A 526 21.87 -6.01 -9.36
C GLU A 526 20.73 -6.98 -9.01
N GLN A 527 19.69 -6.47 -8.34
CA GLN A 527 18.59 -7.33 -7.91
C GLN A 527 17.66 -7.72 -9.06
N PHE A 528 17.47 -6.85 -10.03
CA PHE A 528 16.71 -7.17 -11.23
C PHE A 528 17.35 -8.33 -12.01
N GLU A 529 18.68 -8.33 -12.19
CA GLU A 529 19.42 -9.40 -12.84
C GLU A 529 19.34 -10.70 -12.03
N ALA A 530 19.48 -10.62 -10.70
CA ALA A 530 19.32 -11.78 -9.83
C ALA A 530 17.91 -12.40 -9.90
N TRP A 531 16.88 -11.58 -10.15
CA TRP A 531 15.51 -12.07 -10.31
C TRP A 531 15.25 -12.70 -11.67
N GLN A 532 15.92 -12.24 -12.72
CA GLN A 532 15.93 -12.93 -14.01
C GLN A 532 16.59 -14.31 -13.91
N ASP A 533 17.70 -14.41 -13.19
CA ASP A 533 18.38 -15.68 -12.94
C ASP A 533 17.51 -16.62 -12.07
N LEU A 534 16.81 -16.06 -11.08
CA LEU A 534 15.87 -16.82 -10.23
C LEU A 534 14.73 -17.43 -11.04
N GLU A 535 14.16 -16.72 -12.01
CA GLU A 535 13.13 -17.25 -12.89
C GLU A 535 13.60 -18.52 -13.62
N VAL A 536 14.83 -18.48 -14.16
CA VAL A 536 15.45 -19.63 -14.83
C VAL A 536 15.74 -20.76 -13.81
N GLU A 537 16.21 -20.42 -12.62
CA GLU A 537 16.43 -21.39 -11.53
C GLU A 537 15.12 -22.11 -11.17
N LEU A 538 14.01 -21.38 -11.01
CA LEU A 538 12.69 -21.96 -10.69
C LEU A 538 12.21 -22.90 -11.81
N LEU A 539 12.41 -22.54 -13.06
CA LEU A 539 12.03 -23.37 -14.20
C LEU A 539 12.75 -24.72 -14.19
N VAL A 540 14.05 -24.73 -13.91
CA VAL A 540 14.86 -25.95 -13.86
C VAL A 540 14.59 -26.76 -12.59
N LYS A 541 14.54 -26.09 -11.44
CA LYS A 541 14.41 -26.73 -10.12
C LYS A 541 13.06 -27.41 -9.94
N PHE A 542 11.97 -26.79 -10.44
CA PHE A 542 10.59 -27.24 -10.21
C PHE A 542 9.90 -27.70 -11.50
N MET A 543 10.68 -28.23 -12.43
CA MET A 543 10.16 -28.70 -13.71
C MET A 543 9.15 -29.83 -13.53
N ASP A 544 7.98 -29.68 -14.15
CA ASP A 544 6.91 -30.71 -14.25
C ASP A 544 6.41 -31.23 -12.88
N GLY A 545 6.42 -30.39 -11.85
CA GLY A 545 5.96 -30.76 -10.50
C GLY A 545 6.97 -31.57 -9.69
N ASN A 546 8.19 -31.72 -10.19
CA ASN A 546 9.29 -32.34 -9.50
C ASN A 546 10.18 -31.30 -8.81
N VAL A 547 11.09 -31.76 -7.95
CA VAL A 547 12.13 -30.92 -7.34
C VAL A 547 13.51 -31.52 -7.62
N VAL A 548 14.35 -30.77 -8.34
CA VAL A 548 15.75 -31.11 -8.55
C VAL A 548 16.57 -30.53 -7.38
N PRO A 549 17.22 -31.35 -6.55
CA PRO A 549 17.95 -30.87 -5.39
C PRO A 549 19.20 -30.08 -5.76
N GLN A 550 19.53 -29.10 -4.93
CA GLN A 550 20.76 -28.31 -5.00
C GLN A 550 21.69 -28.67 -3.83
N GLY A 551 22.98 -28.61 -4.09
CA GLY A 551 24.01 -28.72 -3.06
C GLY A 551 24.08 -27.46 -2.18
N ARG A 552 24.91 -27.47 -1.16
CA ARG A 552 25.16 -26.32 -0.27
C ARG A 552 25.76 -25.11 -0.99
N ASP A 553 26.37 -25.35 -2.15
CA ASP A 553 26.93 -24.32 -3.04
C ASP A 553 25.89 -23.71 -4.01
N GLY A 554 24.62 -24.13 -3.90
CA GLY A 554 23.53 -23.68 -4.77
C GLY A 554 23.48 -24.32 -6.14
N LYS A 555 24.42 -25.20 -6.49
CA LYS A 555 24.43 -25.89 -7.79
C LYS A 555 23.53 -27.11 -7.76
N PHE A 556 22.90 -27.41 -8.90
CA PHE A 556 22.12 -28.63 -9.04
C PHE A 556 22.98 -29.89 -8.89
N MET A 557 22.49 -30.82 -8.12
CA MET A 557 23.16 -32.11 -7.89
C MET A 557 22.99 -32.99 -9.14
N HIS A 558 24.10 -33.37 -9.75
CA HIS A 558 24.11 -34.18 -10.96
C HIS A 558 24.66 -35.59 -10.72
N SER A 559 24.41 -36.49 -11.64
CA SER A 559 24.96 -37.84 -11.61
C SER A 559 26.47 -37.83 -11.74
N GLN A 560 27.14 -38.84 -11.20
CA GLN A 560 28.62 -38.99 -11.31
C GLN A 560 29.10 -39.22 -12.77
N TYR A 561 28.17 -39.50 -13.69
CA TYR A 561 28.49 -39.83 -15.09
C TYR A 561 28.13 -38.72 -16.08
N SER A 562 27.36 -37.72 -15.65
CA SER A 562 26.92 -36.64 -16.55
C SER A 562 26.47 -35.43 -15.75
N GLU A 563 26.96 -34.24 -16.10
CA GLU A 563 26.52 -32.95 -15.56
C GLU A 563 25.10 -32.56 -15.99
N GLY A 564 24.61 -33.12 -17.07
CA GLY A 564 23.26 -32.84 -17.61
C GLY A 564 22.15 -33.79 -17.08
N ILE A 565 22.49 -34.73 -16.18
CA ILE A 565 21.53 -35.67 -15.61
C ILE A 565 21.43 -35.44 -14.10
N PRO A 566 20.26 -35.09 -13.54
CA PRO A 566 20.10 -34.94 -12.09
C PRO A 566 20.53 -36.22 -11.34
N GLN A 567 21.18 -36.07 -10.17
CA GLN A 567 21.53 -37.20 -9.30
C GLN A 567 20.28 -37.93 -8.81
N ARG A 568 19.21 -37.16 -8.54
CA ARG A 568 17.88 -37.65 -8.18
C ARG A 568 16.85 -36.58 -8.52
N ILE A 569 15.60 -36.99 -8.54
CA ILE A 569 14.44 -36.12 -8.68
C ILE A 569 13.51 -36.44 -7.51
N ASP A 570 13.18 -35.41 -6.72
CA ASP A 570 12.23 -35.54 -5.62
C ASP A 570 10.81 -35.25 -6.15
N GLN A 571 9.82 -36.02 -5.72
CA GLN A 571 8.41 -35.90 -6.11
C GLN A 571 7.56 -35.66 -4.87
N PRO A 572 7.39 -34.39 -4.45
CA PRO A 572 6.74 -34.05 -3.19
C PRO A 572 5.24 -34.41 -3.17
N GLY A 573 4.59 -34.42 -4.34
CA GLY A 573 3.16 -34.67 -4.46
C GLY A 573 2.32 -33.52 -3.91
N TYR A 574 1.07 -33.83 -3.56
CA TYR A 574 0.09 -32.87 -3.08
C TYR A 574 0.02 -32.84 -1.55
N THR A 575 -0.59 -31.77 -1.01
CA THR A 575 -0.86 -31.64 0.43
C THR A 575 -1.78 -32.75 0.96
N ASP A 576 -1.72 -33.03 2.26
CA ASP A 576 -2.57 -34.05 2.88
C ASP A 576 -4.06 -33.66 2.81
N LEU A 577 -4.39 -32.38 2.99
CA LEU A 577 -5.75 -31.85 2.79
C LEU A 577 -6.30 -32.19 1.41
N TRP A 578 -5.51 -32.04 0.34
CA TRP A 578 -5.91 -32.40 -1.01
C TRP A 578 -6.14 -33.92 -1.14
N LYS A 579 -5.22 -34.74 -0.64
CA LYS A 579 -5.30 -36.20 -0.66
C LYS A 579 -6.57 -36.71 0.06
N GLU A 580 -6.81 -36.20 1.27
CA GLU A 580 -8.02 -36.54 2.06
C GLU A 580 -9.30 -36.14 1.34
N THR A 581 -9.33 -34.93 0.76
CA THR A 581 -10.49 -34.45 0.02
C THR A 581 -10.76 -35.31 -1.22
N VAL A 582 -9.73 -35.57 -2.03
CA VAL A 582 -9.88 -36.40 -3.25
C VAL A 582 -10.27 -37.84 -2.91
N SER A 583 -9.71 -38.42 -1.83
CA SER A 583 -10.11 -39.77 -1.39
C SER A 583 -11.57 -39.82 -0.94
N ARG A 584 -12.09 -38.76 -0.32
CA ARG A 584 -13.49 -38.64 0.08
C ARG A 584 -14.43 -38.47 -1.12
N GLU A 585 -14.07 -37.65 -2.11
CA GLU A 585 -14.90 -37.29 -3.26
C GLU A 585 -14.83 -38.33 -4.40
N HIS A 586 -13.69 -38.99 -4.58
CA HIS A 586 -13.41 -39.90 -5.70
C HIS A 586 -12.80 -41.24 -5.28
N GLY A 587 -12.76 -41.56 -3.98
CA GLY A 587 -12.05 -42.71 -3.44
C GLY A 587 -12.43 -44.04 -4.08
N GLU A 588 -13.73 -44.29 -4.31
CA GLU A 588 -14.24 -45.47 -4.97
C GLU A 588 -13.63 -45.73 -6.36
N THR A 589 -13.23 -44.66 -7.07
CA THR A 589 -12.68 -44.76 -8.43
C THR A 589 -11.17 -44.98 -8.45
N ILE A 590 -10.46 -44.53 -7.42
CA ILE A 590 -9.00 -44.50 -7.40
C ILE A 590 -8.36 -45.39 -6.32
N LEU A 591 -9.19 -46.11 -5.55
CA LEU A 591 -8.72 -47.03 -4.53
C LEU A 591 -7.92 -48.18 -5.18
N VAL A 592 -6.72 -48.40 -4.69
CA VAL A 592 -5.92 -49.58 -5.09
C VAL A 592 -6.50 -50.79 -4.40
N PRO A 593 -6.84 -51.87 -5.15
CA PRO A 593 -7.49 -53.08 -4.60
C PRO A 593 -6.61 -53.79 -3.55
#